data_74b29ab1c16589d3399a0454cf881e57
#
_entry.id   74b29ab1c16589d3399a0454cf881e57
#
_cell.length_a   1.000
_cell.length_b   1.000
_cell.length_c   1.000
_cell.angle_alpha   90.00
_cell.angle_beta   90.00
_cell.angle_gamma   90.00
#
_symmetry.space_group_name_H-M   'P 1'
#
loop_
_entity.id
_entity.type
_entity.pdbx_description
1 polymer ?
#
loop_
_entity_poly.entity_id
_entity_poly.type
_entity_poly.pdbx_seq_one_letter_code
_entity_poly.pdbx_strand_id
1 'polypeptide(L)'
;MNRISRMLAAPATLLALWAFSAQAATDDDIAKRLEPVGQVCVQGKACTGTDVAVTAGGASARTPDEVIAQHCTACHSAGLLNAPKIGDAADWGKRAQEQGGLDGLLAKAITGINAMPPKGTCGDCSDDELKGAIEKMSGLK
;
A
#
# COMPACT_ATOMS: atom_id res chain seq x y z
N MET A 1 -16.03 72.31 3.73
CA MET A 1 -15.13 71.55 2.91
C MET A 1 -14.24 70.69 3.86
N ASN A 2 -14.20 69.50 4.02
CA ASN A 2 -14.92 68.32 3.53
C ASN A 2 -14.55 67.14 4.46
N ARG A 3 -15.26 67.05 5.62
CA ARG A 3 -15.03 65.88 6.50
C ARG A 3 -15.66 64.60 5.91
N ILE A 4 -16.58 64.74 4.98
CA ILE A 4 -17.26 63.64 4.31
C ILE A 4 -16.35 62.93 3.26
N SER A 5 -15.48 63.67 2.59
CA SER A 5 -14.53 63.09 1.59
C SER A 5 -13.42 62.23 2.19
N ARG A 6 -13.17 62.36 3.52
CA ARG A 6 -12.13 61.55 4.17
C ARG A 6 -12.63 60.24 4.72
N MET A 7 -13.96 60.05 4.87
CA MET A 7 -14.54 58.81 5.34
C MET A 7 -14.82 57.80 4.22
N LEU A 8 -14.80 58.20 2.95
CA LEU A 8 -15.03 57.29 1.81
C LEU A 8 -13.77 56.68 1.23
N ALA A 9 -12.57 57.16 1.62
CA ALA A 9 -11.32 56.63 1.13
C ALA A 9 -10.76 55.43 1.91
N ALA A 10 -11.25 55.23 3.15
CA ALA A 10 -10.73 54.15 3.99
C ALA A 10 -11.21 52.72 3.64
N PRO A 11 -12.42 52.49 3.14
CA PRO A 11 -12.85 51.11 2.83
C PRO A 11 -12.27 50.57 1.51
N ALA A 12 -11.84 51.42 0.60
CA ALA A 12 -11.28 50.97 -0.70
C ALA A 12 -9.89 50.34 -0.57
N THR A 13 -9.08 50.80 0.36
CA THR A 13 -7.73 50.29 0.58
C THR A 13 -7.73 48.95 1.34
N LEU A 14 -8.72 48.68 2.19
CA LEU A 14 -8.88 47.40 2.88
C LEU A 14 -9.34 46.28 1.94
N LEU A 15 -10.16 46.58 0.96
CA LEU A 15 -10.60 45.61 -0.06
C LEU A 15 -9.49 45.21 -1.02
N ALA A 16 -8.53 46.12 -1.31
CA ALA A 16 -7.41 45.81 -2.18
C ALA A 16 -6.37 44.87 -1.56
N LEU A 17 -6.29 44.82 -0.22
CA LEU A 17 -5.38 43.90 0.51
C LEU A 17 -5.90 42.46 0.59
N TRP A 18 -7.19 42.24 0.40
CA TRP A 18 -7.78 40.87 0.41
C TRP A 18 -7.74 40.18 -0.95
N ALA A 19 -7.48 40.90 -2.03
CA ALA A 19 -7.39 40.34 -3.38
C ALA A 19 -6.04 39.66 -3.67
N PHE A 20 -5.06 39.75 -2.78
CA PHE A 20 -3.69 39.24 -3.01
C PHE A 20 -3.47 37.81 -2.55
N SER A 21 -4.45 37.13 -1.95
CA SER A 21 -4.26 35.82 -1.33
C SER A 21 -4.83 34.63 -2.13
N ALA A 22 -5.41 34.86 -3.29
CA ALA A 22 -5.84 33.78 -4.16
C ALA A 22 -4.80 33.52 -5.26
N GLN A 23 -3.63 33.01 -4.87
CA GLN A 23 -2.72 32.41 -5.83
C GLN A 23 -3.28 31.03 -6.18
N ALA A 24 -4.03 30.97 -7.27
CA ALA A 24 -4.35 29.69 -7.89
C ALA A 24 -3.03 29.01 -8.26
N ALA A 25 -2.92 27.72 -7.95
CA ALA A 25 -1.78 26.93 -8.39
C ALA A 25 -1.64 27.08 -9.90
N THR A 26 -0.45 27.44 -10.36
CA THR A 26 -0.19 27.57 -11.78
C THR A 26 -0.16 26.20 -12.44
N ASP A 27 -0.41 26.14 -13.75
CA ASP A 27 -0.35 24.87 -14.50
C ASP A 27 1.02 24.20 -14.31
N ASP A 28 2.08 24.95 -14.12
CA ASP A 28 3.43 24.45 -13.83
C ASP A 28 3.51 23.74 -12.45
N ASP A 29 2.86 24.28 -11.42
CA ASP A 29 2.80 23.65 -10.10
C ASP A 29 2.00 22.34 -10.14
N ILE A 30 0.95 22.32 -10.95
CA ILE A 30 0.14 21.12 -11.16
C ILE A 30 0.95 20.08 -11.94
N ALA A 31 1.60 20.46 -13.02
CA ALA A 31 2.46 19.59 -13.82
C ALA A 31 3.58 18.99 -12.98
N LYS A 32 4.22 19.76 -12.11
CA LYS A 32 5.27 19.30 -11.20
C LYS A 32 4.77 18.29 -10.15
N ARG A 33 3.53 18.45 -9.67
CA ARG A 33 2.92 17.50 -8.74
C ARG A 33 2.48 16.20 -9.42
N LEU A 34 2.19 16.27 -10.72
CA LEU A 34 1.79 15.13 -11.55
C LEU A 34 2.98 14.48 -12.27
N GLU A 35 4.19 14.99 -12.05
CA GLU A 35 5.39 14.41 -12.64
C GLU A 35 5.53 12.94 -12.19
N PRO A 36 5.67 11.99 -13.12
CA PRO A 36 5.76 10.58 -12.77
C PRO A 36 7.00 10.30 -11.92
N VAL A 37 6.83 9.62 -10.80
CA VAL A 37 7.89 9.28 -9.83
C VAL A 37 8.92 8.30 -10.42
N GLY A 38 8.67 7.76 -11.60
CA GLY A 38 9.57 6.83 -12.28
C GLY A 38 9.22 6.64 -13.75
N GLN A 39 10.12 6.00 -14.46
CA GLN A 39 9.92 5.64 -15.86
C GLN A 39 9.59 4.15 -15.98
N VAL A 40 8.58 3.84 -16.78
CA VAL A 40 8.25 2.46 -17.10
C VAL A 40 9.21 1.94 -18.18
N CYS A 41 9.98 0.92 -17.85
CA CYS A 41 10.86 0.27 -18.80
C CYS A 41 10.08 -0.79 -19.58
N VAL A 42 10.08 -0.67 -20.87
CA VAL A 42 9.52 -1.71 -21.78
C VAL A 42 10.61 -2.72 -22.08
N GLN A 43 10.28 -4.00 -21.95
CA GLN A 43 11.21 -5.10 -22.24
C GLN A 43 11.86 -4.93 -23.63
N GLY A 44 13.20 -4.85 -23.67
CA GLY A 44 13.97 -4.68 -24.91
C GLY A 44 14.41 -3.25 -25.23
N LYS A 45 14.11 -2.26 -24.39
CA LYS A 45 14.65 -0.89 -24.53
C LYS A 45 15.50 -0.52 -23.32
N ALA A 46 16.68 0.07 -23.58
CA ALA A 46 17.53 0.60 -22.51
C ALA A 46 16.82 1.79 -21.83
N CYS A 47 16.68 1.75 -20.50
CA CYS A 47 16.18 2.86 -19.73
C CYS A 47 17.30 3.88 -19.56
N THR A 48 17.17 5.06 -20.19
CA THR A 48 18.04 6.19 -19.94
C THR A 48 17.46 7.05 -18.82
N GLY A 49 17.81 6.74 -17.60
CA GLY A 49 17.43 7.53 -16.44
C GLY A 49 18.08 6.92 -15.21
N THR A 50 18.77 7.77 -14.46
CA THR A 50 19.55 7.52 -13.25
C THR A 50 19.12 6.29 -12.46
N ASP A 51 20.08 5.42 -12.25
CA ASP A 51 20.10 4.19 -11.45
C ASP A 51 19.26 4.20 -10.16
N VAL A 52 17.95 4.07 -10.30
CA VAL A 52 17.21 3.30 -9.32
C VAL A 52 17.16 1.91 -9.96
N ALA A 53 18.03 1.02 -9.53
CA ALA A 53 18.00 -0.37 -9.90
C ALA A 53 16.65 -0.94 -9.45
N VAL A 54 15.63 -0.81 -10.28
CA VAL A 54 14.48 -1.70 -10.24
C VAL A 54 15.02 -3.01 -10.83
N THR A 55 15.58 -3.83 -9.98
CA THR A 55 15.87 -5.22 -10.30
C THR A 55 14.54 -5.86 -10.66
N ALA A 56 14.23 -5.83 -11.96
CA ALA A 56 13.20 -6.67 -12.51
C ALA A 56 13.61 -8.12 -12.21
N GLY A 57 12.88 -8.80 -11.33
CA GLY A 57 13.04 -10.23 -11.10
C GLY A 57 14.23 -10.61 -10.20
N GLY A 58 14.29 -10.01 -9.03
CA GLY A 58 15.23 -10.34 -7.98
C GLY A 58 14.95 -9.54 -6.73
N ALA A 59 13.69 -9.44 -6.34
CA ALA A 59 13.38 -9.05 -4.99
C ALA A 59 14.09 -10.09 -4.12
N SER A 60 15.07 -9.66 -3.32
CA SER A 60 15.55 -10.47 -2.20
C SER A 60 14.30 -11.04 -1.54
N ALA A 61 14.16 -12.37 -1.54
CA ALA A 61 12.97 -13.04 -1.03
C ALA A 61 12.68 -12.45 0.35
N ARG A 62 11.48 -11.91 0.51
CA ARG A 62 11.04 -11.35 1.79
C ARG A 62 11.06 -12.44 2.83
N THR A 63 11.49 -12.11 4.01
CA THR A 63 11.42 -13.06 5.12
C THR A 63 9.96 -13.33 5.49
N PRO A 64 9.63 -14.52 6.00
CA PRO A 64 8.29 -14.82 6.49
C PRO A 64 7.74 -13.77 7.47
N ASP A 65 8.60 -13.25 8.35
CA ASP A 65 8.22 -12.23 9.32
C ASP A 65 7.83 -10.90 8.66
N GLU A 66 8.52 -10.49 7.60
CA GLU A 66 8.17 -9.29 6.83
C GLU A 66 6.84 -9.44 6.10
N VAL A 67 6.61 -10.58 5.45
CA VAL A 67 5.33 -10.86 4.78
C VAL A 67 4.19 -10.85 5.79
N ILE A 68 4.36 -11.53 6.94
CA ILE A 68 3.36 -11.56 8.01
C ILE A 68 3.06 -10.15 8.52
N ALA A 69 4.10 -9.39 8.85
CA ALA A 69 3.95 -8.05 9.43
C ALA A 69 3.21 -7.09 8.50
N GLN A 70 3.48 -7.16 7.21
CA GLN A 70 2.92 -6.23 6.23
C GLN A 70 1.54 -6.63 5.71
N HIS A 71 1.25 -7.94 5.58
CA HIS A 71 0.08 -8.40 4.85
C HIS A 71 -0.88 -9.29 5.66
N CYS A 72 -0.41 -9.95 6.72
CA CYS A 72 -1.21 -10.96 7.40
C CYS A 72 -1.74 -10.52 8.77
N THR A 73 -0.96 -9.72 9.51
CA THR A 73 -1.27 -9.35 10.91
C THR A 73 -2.60 -8.64 11.07
N ALA A 74 -3.04 -7.87 10.09
CA ALA A 74 -4.30 -7.13 10.17
C ALA A 74 -5.49 -8.03 10.53
N CYS A 75 -5.54 -9.23 9.98
CA CYS A 75 -6.61 -10.20 10.24
C CYS A 75 -6.18 -11.31 11.20
N HIS A 76 -4.98 -11.86 11.01
CA HIS A 76 -4.52 -13.06 11.72
C HIS A 76 -3.99 -12.80 13.13
N SER A 77 -3.70 -11.55 13.53
CA SER A 77 -3.34 -11.24 14.91
C SER A 77 -4.52 -11.36 15.88
N ALA A 78 -5.66 -10.81 15.49
CA ALA A 78 -6.87 -10.79 16.33
C ALA A 78 -7.89 -11.89 15.97
N GLY A 79 -7.74 -12.56 14.83
CA GLY A 79 -8.70 -13.54 14.33
C GLY A 79 -9.93 -12.90 13.69
N LEU A 80 -9.73 -11.75 13.00
CA LEU A 80 -10.83 -11.05 12.35
C LEU A 80 -11.50 -11.92 11.29
N LEU A 81 -12.83 -11.83 11.19
CA LEU A 81 -13.63 -12.55 10.20
C LEU A 81 -13.33 -14.07 10.17
N ASN A 82 -13.10 -14.64 11.35
CA ASN A 82 -12.77 -16.05 11.52
C ASN A 82 -11.40 -16.46 10.90
N ALA A 83 -10.45 -15.53 10.79
CA ALA A 83 -9.08 -15.85 10.40
C ALA A 83 -8.40 -16.66 11.53
N PRO A 84 -7.65 -17.74 11.22
CA PRO A 84 -6.89 -18.46 12.24
C PRO A 84 -5.81 -17.54 12.81
N LYS A 85 -5.67 -17.51 14.14
CA LYS A 85 -4.71 -16.62 14.79
C LYS A 85 -3.27 -17.12 14.59
N ILE A 86 -2.34 -16.17 14.52
CA ILE A 86 -0.91 -16.47 14.50
C ILE A 86 -0.56 -17.29 15.75
N GLY A 87 0.06 -18.46 15.56
CA GLY A 87 0.48 -19.36 16.64
C GLY A 87 -0.61 -20.25 17.22
N ASP A 88 -1.86 -20.17 16.76
CA ASP A 88 -2.93 -21.09 17.16
C ASP A 88 -2.82 -22.41 16.40
N ALA A 89 -1.91 -23.28 16.85
CA ALA A 89 -1.64 -24.57 16.22
C ALA A 89 -2.88 -25.47 16.12
N ALA A 90 -3.84 -25.33 17.03
CA ALA A 90 -5.05 -26.15 17.03
C ALA A 90 -5.99 -25.78 15.88
N ASP A 91 -6.27 -24.47 15.69
CA ASP A 91 -7.11 -23.99 14.58
C ASP A 91 -6.40 -24.20 13.23
N TRP A 92 -5.12 -23.90 13.15
CA TRP A 92 -4.33 -24.15 11.94
C TRP A 92 -4.27 -25.64 11.57
N GLY A 93 -4.06 -26.52 12.56
CA GLY A 93 -4.02 -27.97 12.34
C GLY A 93 -5.35 -28.51 11.83
N LYS A 94 -6.48 -28.05 12.38
CA LYS A 94 -7.81 -28.40 11.88
C LYS A 94 -8.01 -27.97 10.43
N ARG A 95 -7.69 -26.71 10.11
CA ARG A 95 -7.81 -26.19 8.74
C ARG A 95 -6.89 -26.92 7.75
N ALA A 96 -5.68 -27.27 8.17
CA ALA A 96 -4.77 -28.07 7.36
C ALA A 96 -5.38 -29.44 7.03
N GLN A 97 -5.97 -30.12 8.01
CA GLN A 97 -6.66 -31.41 7.78
C GLN A 97 -7.82 -31.26 6.77
N GLU A 98 -8.61 -30.20 6.89
CA GLU A 98 -9.75 -29.92 6.00
C GLU A 98 -9.31 -29.56 4.57
N GLN A 99 -8.15 -28.93 4.42
CA GLN A 99 -7.68 -28.41 3.12
C GLN A 99 -6.63 -29.29 2.43
N GLY A 100 -6.16 -30.37 3.06
CA GLY A 100 -5.14 -31.25 2.48
C GLY A 100 -3.71 -30.85 2.84
N GLY A 101 -3.50 -30.38 4.05
CA GLY A 101 -2.18 -30.04 4.58
C GLY A 101 -1.72 -28.62 4.25
N LEU A 102 -0.42 -28.41 4.38
CA LEU A 102 0.21 -27.11 4.15
C LEU A 102 0.03 -26.62 2.70
N ASP A 103 0.15 -27.51 1.73
CA ASP A 103 -0.01 -27.16 0.32
C ASP A 103 -1.47 -26.77 -0.01
N GLY A 104 -2.43 -27.39 0.65
CA GLY A 104 -3.83 -26.97 0.55
C GLY A 104 -4.11 -25.62 1.17
N LEU A 105 -3.50 -25.32 2.31
CA LEU A 105 -3.54 -23.97 2.91
C LEU A 105 -2.91 -22.94 1.98
N LEU A 106 -1.77 -23.25 1.36
CA LEU A 106 -1.12 -22.39 0.38
C LEU A 106 -2.03 -22.11 -0.83
N ALA A 107 -2.61 -23.14 -1.40
CA ALA A 107 -3.54 -22.98 -2.52
C ALA A 107 -4.72 -22.05 -2.18
N LYS A 108 -5.25 -22.15 -0.95
CA LYS A 108 -6.30 -21.25 -0.45
C LYS A 108 -5.80 -19.85 -0.20
N ALA A 109 -4.58 -19.68 0.27
CA ALA A 109 -3.98 -18.35 0.43
C ALA A 109 -3.77 -17.67 -0.92
N ILE A 110 -3.34 -18.40 -1.95
CA ILE A 110 -3.15 -17.85 -3.31
C ILE A 110 -4.48 -17.42 -3.93
N THR A 111 -5.51 -18.25 -3.85
CA THR A 111 -6.82 -17.99 -4.47
C THR A 111 -7.73 -17.10 -3.63
N GLY A 112 -7.47 -17.01 -2.35
CA GLY A 112 -8.39 -16.44 -1.35
C GLY A 112 -9.42 -17.46 -0.86
N ILE A 113 -9.92 -17.24 0.36
CA ILE A 113 -10.97 -18.06 0.96
C ILE A 113 -11.84 -17.23 1.90
N ASN A 114 -13.15 -17.29 1.71
CA ASN A 114 -14.12 -16.51 2.51
C ASN A 114 -13.79 -15.00 2.50
N ALA A 115 -13.45 -14.44 3.66
CA ALA A 115 -13.07 -13.03 3.79
C ALA A 115 -11.57 -12.77 3.52
N MET A 116 -10.77 -13.81 3.36
CA MET A 116 -9.35 -13.65 3.03
C MET A 116 -9.20 -13.35 1.54
N PRO A 117 -8.62 -12.20 1.17
CA PRO A 117 -8.39 -11.88 -0.23
C PRO A 117 -7.26 -12.74 -0.82
N PRO A 118 -7.19 -12.85 -2.16
CA PRO A 118 -6.11 -13.54 -2.84
C PRO A 118 -4.74 -13.03 -2.36
N LYS A 119 -3.84 -13.97 -2.08
CA LYS A 119 -2.49 -13.74 -1.55
C LYS A 119 -2.42 -12.91 -0.26
N GLY A 120 -3.54 -12.78 0.48
CA GLY A 120 -3.56 -11.98 1.71
C GLY A 120 -3.22 -10.50 1.50
N THR A 121 -3.55 -9.93 0.32
CA THR A 121 -3.17 -8.58 -0.15
C THR A 121 -1.72 -8.43 -0.66
N CYS A 122 -0.88 -9.45 -0.57
CA CYS A 122 0.46 -9.43 -1.13
C CYS A 122 0.46 -9.88 -2.61
N GLY A 123 0.01 -9.02 -3.51
CA GLY A 123 -0.16 -9.37 -4.92
C GLY A 123 1.13 -9.81 -5.63
N ASP A 124 2.26 -9.33 -5.16
CA ASP A 124 3.61 -9.57 -5.70
C ASP A 124 4.42 -10.63 -4.93
N CYS A 125 3.85 -11.20 -3.84
CA CYS A 125 4.50 -12.32 -3.16
C CYS A 125 4.56 -13.56 -4.06
N SER A 126 5.72 -14.22 -4.01
CA SER A 126 5.88 -15.56 -4.58
C SER A 126 5.16 -16.61 -3.72
N ASP A 127 4.92 -17.77 -4.29
CA ASP A 127 4.29 -18.88 -3.59
C ASP A 127 5.17 -19.38 -2.42
N ASP A 128 6.49 -19.33 -2.58
CA ASP A 128 7.44 -19.72 -1.52
C ASP A 128 7.42 -18.74 -0.34
N GLU A 129 7.31 -17.43 -0.59
CA GLU A 129 7.15 -16.42 0.45
C GLU A 129 5.83 -16.61 1.22
N LEU A 130 4.74 -16.89 0.52
CA LEU A 130 3.45 -17.19 1.14
C LEU A 130 3.50 -18.48 1.94
N LYS A 131 4.15 -19.53 1.42
CA LYS A 131 4.33 -20.80 2.12
C LYS A 131 5.10 -20.62 3.41
N GLY A 132 6.24 -19.92 3.36
CA GLY A 132 7.03 -19.61 4.54
C GLY A 132 6.25 -18.80 5.60
N ALA A 133 5.43 -17.84 5.16
CA ALA A 133 4.56 -17.09 6.06
C ALA A 133 3.51 -17.99 6.74
N ILE A 134 2.87 -18.91 5.99
CA ILE A 134 1.91 -19.87 6.53
C ILE A 134 2.58 -20.81 7.52
N GLU A 135 3.75 -21.38 7.18
CA GLU A 135 4.52 -22.22 8.09
C GLU A 135 4.84 -21.51 9.40
N LYS A 136 5.26 -20.26 9.31
CA LYS A 136 5.59 -19.46 10.48
C LYS A 136 4.38 -19.15 11.36
N MET A 137 3.25 -18.78 10.74
CA MET A 137 2.01 -18.50 11.48
C MET A 137 1.37 -19.72 12.10
N SER A 138 1.43 -20.87 11.40
CA SER A 138 0.76 -22.10 11.80
C SER A 138 1.60 -23.02 12.69
N GLY A 139 2.94 -22.92 12.56
CA GLY A 139 3.87 -23.90 13.15
C GLY A 139 3.88 -25.26 12.45
N LEU A 140 3.20 -25.39 11.31
CA LEU A 140 3.22 -26.61 10.47
C LEU A 140 4.54 -26.69 9.69
N LYS A 141 4.91 -27.91 9.31
CA LYS A 141 6.09 -28.20 8.48
C LYS A 141 5.73 -29.18 7.37
#